data_e3b657ba4df690e2374212cff940633b
#
_entry.id   e3b657ba4df690e2374212cff940633b
#
_cell.length_a   1.000
_cell.length_b   1.000
_cell.length_c   1.000
_cell.angle_alpha   90.00
_cell.angle_beta   90.00
_cell.angle_gamma   90.00
#
_symmetry.space_group_name_H-M   'P 1'
#
loop_
_entity.id
_entity.type
_entity.pdbx_description
1 polymer ?
#
loop_
_entity_poly.entity_id
_entity_poly.type
_entity_poly.pdbx_seq_one_letter_code
_entity_poly.pdbx_strand_id
1 'polypeptide(L)'
;IKNKLYQLQMQNKDIDYKYESIKTRMLEAYKVEIESMEVILKVPDANSLTQEIERLKEKLDSYGTVNLVAIEEYDELKKRYDFLIQQQNDLVSAKGALHEAILKINRTAKRMFLETFERVKEEFRNYFRLLFNGGDAQLFLIDEQDPLESGIEIICRPPGKKLQNVLLLSGGEKSLSAIALIFAIFKVKPSPFCVLDEIDAALDEANIYRFARVLQEFARDSQFIVITHNKRTIANADVMYGITMEESGVSKIVSVKFAKDSEEKDRQPSAAVVEAV
;
A
#
# COMPACT_ATOMS: atom_id res chain seq x y z
N ILE A 1 -44.80 -101.66 20.45
CA ILE A 1 -45.42 -100.36 20.27
C ILE A 1 -44.83 -99.34 21.33
N LYS A 2 -44.72 -99.65 22.62
CA LYS A 2 -44.20 -98.74 23.68
C LYS A 2 -42.79 -98.26 23.41
N ASN A 3 -41.86 -99.13 22.96
CA ASN A 3 -40.47 -98.70 22.69
C ASN A 3 -40.35 -97.73 21.50
N LYS A 4 -41.21 -97.91 20.49
CA LYS A 4 -41.23 -96.99 19.34
C LYS A 4 -41.81 -95.62 19.68
N LEU A 5 -42.84 -95.63 20.56
CA LEU A 5 -43.41 -94.41 21.08
C LEU A 5 -42.38 -93.63 21.90
N TYR A 6 -41.63 -94.33 22.75
CA TYR A 6 -40.57 -93.70 23.55
C TYR A 6 -39.41 -93.12 22.71
N GLN A 7 -38.99 -93.83 21.67
CA GLN A 7 -38.01 -93.34 20.69
C GLN A 7 -38.50 -92.09 19.98
N LEU A 8 -39.75 -92.09 19.51
CA LEU A 8 -40.33 -90.90 18.87
C LEU A 8 -40.45 -89.69 19.81
N GLN A 9 -40.80 -89.92 21.09
CA GLN A 9 -40.84 -88.91 22.09
C GLN A 9 -39.45 -88.33 22.37
N MET A 10 -38.39 -89.15 22.41
CA MET A 10 -37.01 -88.67 22.58
C MET A 10 -36.54 -87.87 21.37
N GLN A 11 -36.87 -88.36 20.17
CA GLN A 11 -36.51 -87.58 18.94
C GLN A 11 -37.23 -86.23 18.89
N ASN A 12 -38.48 -86.16 19.33
CA ASN A 12 -39.22 -84.95 19.33
C ASN A 12 -38.60 -83.93 20.32
N LYS A 13 -38.25 -84.41 21.53
CA LYS A 13 -37.55 -83.61 22.52
C LYS A 13 -36.17 -83.09 22.02
N ASP A 14 -35.44 -83.86 21.29
CA ASP A 14 -34.15 -83.49 20.71
C ASP A 14 -34.34 -82.46 19.61
N ILE A 15 -35.41 -82.54 18.84
CA ILE A 15 -35.78 -81.55 17.82
C ILE A 15 -36.20 -80.23 18.51
N ASP A 16 -37.03 -80.29 19.53
CA ASP A 16 -37.45 -79.12 20.29
C ASP A 16 -36.27 -78.41 20.94
N TYR A 17 -35.34 -79.13 21.54
CA TYR A 17 -34.11 -78.61 22.10
C TYR A 17 -33.22 -77.92 21.03
N LYS A 18 -33.05 -78.51 19.88
CA LYS A 18 -32.31 -77.90 18.76
C LYS A 18 -32.99 -76.66 18.24
N TYR A 19 -34.30 -76.66 18.17
CA TYR A 19 -35.08 -75.49 17.73
C TYR A 19 -34.90 -74.31 18.71
N GLU A 20 -35.08 -74.53 20.01
CA GLU A 20 -34.87 -73.51 21.00
C GLU A 20 -33.43 -73.01 21.06
N SER A 21 -32.45 -73.93 20.88
CA SER A 21 -31.01 -73.51 20.79
C SER A 21 -30.75 -72.64 19.57
N ILE A 22 -31.33 -72.93 18.42
CA ILE A 22 -31.19 -72.10 17.20
C ILE A 22 -31.92 -70.77 17.40
N LYS A 23 -33.12 -70.75 17.97
CA LYS A 23 -33.91 -69.55 18.28
C LYS A 23 -33.16 -68.60 19.19
N THR A 24 -32.59 -69.09 20.30
CA THR A 24 -31.80 -68.29 21.25
C THR A 24 -30.54 -67.72 20.54
N ARG A 25 -29.82 -68.53 19.80
CA ARG A 25 -28.60 -68.10 19.06
C ARG A 25 -28.90 -67.05 17.98
N MET A 26 -30.03 -67.14 17.28
CA MET A 26 -30.46 -66.15 16.30
C MET A 26 -30.85 -64.82 16.97
N LEU A 27 -31.53 -64.86 18.10
CA LEU A 27 -31.91 -63.68 18.87
C LEU A 27 -30.68 -62.99 19.44
N GLU A 28 -29.76 -63.76 20.09
CA GLU A 28 -28.56 -63.18 20.71
C GLU A 28 -27.53 -62.64 19.70
N ALA A 29 -27.22 -63.46 18.68
CA ALA A 29 -26.16 -63.07 17.72
C ALA A 29 -26.61 -62.11 16.63
N TYR A 30 -27.87 -62.21 16.19
CA TYR A 30 -28.37 -61.44 15.02
C TYR A 30 -29.55 -60.55 15.36
N LYS A 31 -30.08 -60.61 16.60
CA LYS A 31 -31.26 -59.83 17.07
C LYS A 31 -32.49 -60.01 16.17
N VAL A 32 -32.65 -61.23 15.62
CA VAL A 32 -33.75 -61.58 14.72
C VAL A 32 -34.59 -62.67 15.34
N GLU A 33 -35.91 -62.48 15.36
CA GLU A 33 -36.88 -63.48 15.78
C GLU A 33 -37.25 -64.39 14.60
N ILE A 34 -37.00 -65.69 14.72
CA ILE A 34 -37.22 -66.68 13.63
C ILE A 34 -38.69 -66.68 13.21
N GLU A 35 -39.62 -66.46 14.11
CA GLU A 35 -41.09 -66.48 13.88
C GLU A 35 -41.57 -65.25 13.03
N SER A 36 -40.75 -64.19 12.95
CA SER A 36 -41.06 -63.02 12.14
C SER A 36 -40.47 -63.06 10.74
N MET A 37 -39.68 -64.08 10.40
CA MET A 37 -39.03 -64.20 9.09
C MET A 37 -39.94 -64.86 8.08
N GLU A 38 -40.32 -64.19 6.99
CA GLU A 38 -40.84 -64.84 5.81
C GLU A 38 -39.68 -65.64 5.14
N VAL A 39 -39.73 -66.94 5.31
CA VAL A 39 -38.73 -67.86 4.72
C VAL A 39 -38.95 -67.92 3.20
N ILE A 40 -38.23 -67.10 2.47
CA ILE A 40 -38.14 -67.20 1.02
C ILE A 40 -37.25 -68.47 0.70
N LEU A 41 -37.86 -69.62 0.56
CA LEU A 41 -37.20 -70.88 0.25
C LEU A 41 -36.62 -70.95 -1.18
N LYS A 42 -35.83 -69.94 -1.56
CA LYS A 42 -34.99 -70.02 -2.77
C LYS A 42 -33.55 -69.71 -2.36
N VAL A 43 -32.96 -70.61 -1.56
CA VAL A 43 -31.52 -70.53 -1.28
C VAL A 43 -30.85 -71.54 -2.28
N PRO A 44 -30.19 -71.08 -3.31
CA PRO A 44 -29.35 -71.94 -4.11
C PRO A 44 -28.09 -72.22 -3.29
N ASP A 45 -27.91 -73.46 -2.92
CA ASP A 45 -26.70 -73.99 -2.30
C ASP A 45 -26.26 -73.38 -0.97
N ALA A 46 -26.75 -73.93 0.16
CA ALA A 46 -26.36 -73.52 1.51
C ALA A 46 -24.86 -73.66 1.77
N ASN A 47 -24.14 -74.53 1.08
CA ASN A 47 -22.69 -74.66 1.19
C ASN A 47 -21.91 -73.50 0.60
N SER A 48 -22.40 -72.99 -0.53
CA SER A 48 -21.78 -71.76 -1.16
C SER A 48 -21.92 -70.53 -0.28
N LEU A 49 -23.08 -70.34 0.37
CA LEU A 49 -23.31 -69.24 1.29
C LEU A 49 -22.47 -69.34 2.57
N THR A 50 -22.30 -70.56 3.07
CA THR A 50 -21.45 -70.84 4.23
C THR A 50 -19.98 -70.49 3.93
N GLN A 51 -19.48 -70.90 2.77
CA GLN A 51 -18.11 -70.53 2.33
C GLN A 51 -17.92 -68.99 2.14
N GLU A 52 -18.93 -68.35 1.64
CA GLU A 52 -18.86 -66.88 1.46
C GLU A 52 -18.92 -66.15 2.79
N ILE A 53 -19.71 -66.62 3.76
CA ILE A 53 -19.74 -66.08 5.13
C ILE A 53 -18.37 -66.27 5.82
N GLU A 54 -17.75 -67.46 5.69
CA GLU A 54 -16.41 -67.71 6.27
C GLU A 54 -15.36 -66.79 5.64
N ARG A 55 -15.35 -66.64 4.33
CA ARG A 55 -14.44 -65.75 3.61
C ARG A 55 -14.62 -64.29 4.04
N LEU A 56 -15.87 -63.83 4.21
CA LEU A 56 -16.17 -62.49 4.66
C LEU A 56 -15.76 -62.26 6.12
N LYS A 57 -15.91 -63.27 6.99
CA LYS A 57 -15.43 -63.24 8.36
C LYS A 57 -13.89 -63.15 8.42
N GLU A 58 -13.18 -63.99 7.68
CA GLU A 58 -11.72 -63.92 7.59
C GLU A 58 -11.25 -62.55 7.10
N LYS A 59 -11.96 -62.00 6.12
CA LYS A 59 -11.66 -60.68 5.60
C LYS A 59 -11.93 -59.57 6.64
N LEU A 60 -12.99 -59.71 7.42
CA LEU A 60 -13.34 -58.79 8.51
C LEU A 60 -12.29 -58.85 9.63
N ASP A 61 -11.87 -60.06 10.02
CA ASP A 61 -10.85 -60.30 11.03
C ASP A 61 -9.47 -59.77 10.59
N SER A 62 -9.18 -59.81 9.28
CA SER A 62 -7.94 -59.29 8.71
C SER A 62 -7.81 -57.74 8.84
N TYR A 63 -8.92 -57.01 8.94
CA TYR A 63 -8.94 -55.56 9.14
C TYR A 63 -8.62 -55.16 10.60
N GLY A 64 -8.67 -56.12 11.55
CA GLY A 64 -8.39 -55.88 12.96
C GLY A 64 -9.37 -54.92 13.63
N THR A 65 -8.94 -54.23 14.66
CA THR A 65 -9.76 -53.23 15.36
C THR A 65 -9.88 -51.98 14.53
N VAL A 66 -10.99 -51.76 13.86
CA VAL A 66 -11.28 -50.55 13.09
C VAL A 66 -11.65 -49.42 14.06
N ASN A 67 -10.88 -48.34 14.00
CA ASN A 67 -11.23 -47.13 14.76
C ASN A 67 -12.33 -46.34 14.02
N LEU A 68 -13.56 -46.44 14.47
CA LEU A 68 -14.72 -45.74 13.86
C LEU A 68 -14.61 -44.22 14.04
N VAL A 69 -13.95 -43.74 15.08
CA VAL A 69 -13.72 -42.30 15.33
C VAL A 69 -12.77 -41.69 14.31
N ALA A 70 -11.87 -42.51 13.71
CA ALA A 70 -10.96 -42.06 12.67
C ALA A 70 -11.65 -41.48 11.44
N ILE A 71 -12.86 -41.89 11.14
CA ILE A 71 -13.65 -41.37 10.01
C ILE A 71 -14.10 -39.95 10.30
N GLU A 72 -14.60 -39.69 11.50
CA GLU A 72 -15.02 -38.36 11.93
C GLU A 72 -13.84 -37.41 12.02
N GLU A 73 -12.72 -37.86 12.64
CA GLU A 73 -11.47 -37.09 12.69
C GLU A 73 -10.92 -36.76 11.29
N TYR A 74 -10.98 -37.72 10.36
CA TYR A 74 -10.55 -37.46 8.98
C TYR A 74 -11.41 -36.40 8.29
N ASP A 75 -12.73 -36.44 8.46
CA ASP A 75 -13.63 -35.47 7.85
C ASP A 75 -13.44 -34.05 8.43
N GLU A 76 -13.19 -33.93 9.73
CA GLU A 76 -12.84 -32.66 10.36
C GLU A 76 -11.48 -32.13 9.87
N LEU A 77 -10.46 -32.99 9.85
CA LEU A 77 -9.13 -32.63 9.35
C LEU A 77 -9.17 -32.24 7.87
N LYS A 78 -9.94 -32.94 7.06
CA LYS A 78 -10.12 -32.64 5.65
C LYS A 78 -10.78 -31.29 5.43
N LYS A 79 -11.86 -30.96 6.16
CA LYS A 79 -12.51 -29.65 6.11
C LYS A 79 -11.55 -28.54 6.48
N ARG A 80 -10.74 -28.76 7.54
CA ARG A 80 -9.73 -27.78 7.96
C ARG A 80 -8.62 -27.62 6.92
N TYR A 81 -8.16 -28.71 6.34
CA TYR A 81 -7.15 -28.71 5.27
C TYR A 81 -7.67 -27.96 4.03
N ASP A 82 -8.86 -28.27 3.55
CA ASP A 82 -9.45 -27.60 2.39
C ASP A 82 -9.63 -26.09 2.63
N PHE A 83 -10.08 -25.72 3.83
CA PHE A 83 -10.14 -24.30 4.23
C PHE A 83 -8.77 -23.61 4.19
N LEU A 84 -7.73 -24.26 4.77
CA LEU A 84 -6.37 -23.70 4.79
C LEU A 84 -5.78 -23.57 3.38
N ILE A 85 -6.01 -24.54 2.52
CA ILE A 85 -5.58 -24.50 1.10
C ILE A 85 -6.28 -23.34 0.37
N GLN A 86 -7.58 -23.17 0.59
CA GLN A 86 -8.30 -22.02 0.01
C GLN A 86 -7.71 -20.71 0.49
N GLN A 87 -7.49 -20.54 1.81
CA GLN A 87 -6.87 -19.32 2.36
C GLN A 87 -5.45 -19.09 1.80
N GLN A 88 -4.67 -20.14 1.65
CA GLN A 88 -3.34 -20.05 1.05
C GLN A 88 -3.41 -19.56 -0.41
N ASN A 89 -4.32 -20.12 -1.21
CA ASN A 89 -4.49 -19.71 -2.60
C ASN A 89 -4.96 -18.26 -2.72
N ASP A 90 -5.89 -17.83 -1.87
CA ASP A 90 -6.35 -16.45 -1.82
C ASP A 90 -5.21 -15.48 -1.47
N LEU A 91 -4.38 -15.82 -0.48
CA LEU A 91 -3.21 -15.02 -0.10
C LEU A 91 -2.15 -14.96 -1.20
N VAL A 92 -1.88 -16.07 -1.88
CA VAL A 92 -0.95 -16.12 -3.02
C VAL A 92 -1.46 -15.25 -4.17
N SER A 93 -2.76 -15.34 -4.48
CA SER A 93 -3.41 -14.51 -5.50
C SER A 93 -3.36 -13.02 -5.14
N ALA A 94 -3.70 -12.67 -3.90
CA ALA A 94 -3.62 -11.29 -3.40
C ALA A 94 -2.18 -10.73 -3.43
N LYS A 95 -1.19 -11.55 -3.05
CA LYS A 95 0.24 -11.18 -3.16
C LYS A 95 0.63 -10.91 -4.62
N GLY A 96 0.19 -11.75 -5.54
CA GLY A 96 0.43 -11.57 -6.98
C GLY A 96 -0.15 -10.26 -7.50
N ALA A 97 -1.42 -9.99 -7.19
CA ALA A 97 -2.10 -8.76 -7.58
C ALA A 97 -1.43 -7.50 -7.00
N LEU A 98 -1.00 -7.55 -5.73
CA LEU A 98 -0.24 -6.46 -5.10
C LEU A 98 1.11 -6.24 -5.79
N HIS A 99 1.82 -7.29 -6.13
CA HIS A 99 3.11 -7.20 -6.82
C HIS A 99 2.95 -6.54 -8.20
N GLU A 100 1.95 -6.95 -8.98
CA GLU A 100 1.64 -6.32 -10.27
C GLU A 100 1.27 -4.85 -10.12
N ALA A 101 0.46 -4.51 -9.09
CA ALA A 101 0.11 -3.13 -8.80
C ALA A 101 1.35 -2.28 -8.47
N ILE A 102 2.27 -2.77 -7.64
CA ILE A 102 3.53 -2.10 -7.30
C ILE A 102 4.37 -1.87 -8.58
N LEU A 103 4.53 -2.89 -9.42
CA LEU A 103 5.28 -2.76 -10.67
C LEU A 103 4.67 -1.71 -11.61
N LYS A 104 3.34 -1.66 -11.70
CA LYS A 104 2.62 -0.66 -12.50
C LYS A 104 2.81 0.75 -11.95
N ILE A 105 2.70 0.91 -10.62
CA ILE A 105 2.91 2.19 -9.93
C ILE A 105 4.34 2.67 -10.17
N ASN A 106 5.35 1.82 -9.93
CA ASN A 106 6.76 2.18 -10.09
C ASN A 106 7.08 2.58 -11.55
N ARG A 107 6.55 1.85 -12.53
CA ARG A 107 6.73 2.21 -13.94
C ARG A 107 6.12 3.56 -14.27
N THR A 108 4.91 3.83 -13.76
CA THR A 108 4.24 5.11 -13.98
C THR A 108 4.97 6.25 -13.27
N ALA A 109 5.36 6.05 -12.01
CA ALA A 109 6.11 7.02 -11.21
C ALA A 109 7.47 7.34 -11.87
N LYS A 110 8.22 6.31 -12.33
CA LYS A 110 9.49 6.49 -13.03
C LYS A 110 9.34 7.34 -14.30
N ARG A 111 8.32 7.08 -15.10
CA ARG A 111 8.05 7.87 -16.30
C ARG A 111 7.71 9.32 -15.95
N MET A 112 6.76 9.54 -15.04
CA MET A 112 6.35 10.89 -14.62
C MET A 112 7.50 11.67 -13.97
N PHE A 113 8.35 10.99 -13.20
CA PHE A 113 9.53 11.59 -12.60
C PHE A 113 10.52 12.06 -13.66
N LEU A 114 10.89 11.19 -14.61
CA LEU A 114 11.85 11.53 -15.68
C LEU A 114 11.34 12.68 -16.57
N GLU A 115 10.07 12.63 -16.98
CA GLU A 115 9.45 13.72 -17.75
C GLU A 115 9.48 15.04 -16.99
N THR A 116 9.19 15.01 -15.69
CA THR A 116 9.23 16.21 -14.84
C THR A 116 10.66 16.68 -14.59
N PHE A 117 11.58 15.74 -14.35
CA PHE A 117 12.99 16.03 -14.09
C PHE A 117 13.66 16.75 -15.28
N GLU A 118 13.43 16.28 -16.51
CA GLU A 118 13.99 16.94 -17.70
C GLU A 118 13.43 18.36 -17.85
N ARG A 119 12.17 18.59 -17.59
CA ARG A 119 11.58 19.95 -17.60
C ARG A 119 12.17 20.84 -16.50
N VAL A 120 12.35 20.31 -15.29
CA VAL A 120 12.97 21.04 -14.18
C VAL A 120 14.42 21.37 -14.51
N LYS A 121 15.16 20.46 -15.11
CA LYS A 121 16.56 20.65 -15.53
C LYS A 121 16.70 21.80 -16.54
N GLU A 122 15.80 21.89 -17.51
CA GLU A 122 15.77 22.97 -18.49
C GLU A 122 15.44 24.32 -17.80
N GLU A 123 14.38 24.35 -16.99
CA GLU A 123 13.97 25.59 -16.27
C GLU A 123 15.01 26.02 -15.24
N PHE A 124 15.69 25.07 -14.57
CA PHE A 124 16.76 25.38 -13.64
C PHE A 124 17.92 26.10 -14.34
N ARG A 125 18.29 25.65 -15.52
CA ARG A 125 19.29 26.33 -16.34
C ARG A 125 18.87 27.74 -16.71
N ASN A 126 17.61 27.95 -17.06
CA ASN A 126 17.05 29.26 -17.44
C ASN A 126 17.04 30.23 -16.25
N TYR A 127 16.48 29.80 -15.08
CA TYR A 127 16.46 30.64 -13.89
C TYR A 127 17.83 30.89 -13.29
N PHE A 128 18.75 29.92 -13.38
CA PHE A 128 20.13 30.12 -12.97
C PHE A 128 20.78 31.26 -13.81
N ARG A 129 20.64 31.22 -15.11
CA ARG A 129 21.17 32.28 -16.00
C ARG A 129 20.53 33.63 -15.73
N LEU A 130 19.25 33.66 -15.43
CA LEU A 130 18.52 34.88 -15.12
C LEU A 130 19.02 35.49 -13.79
N LEU A 131 19.14 34.70 -12.75
CA LEU A 131 19.54 35.15 -11.42
C LEU A 131 21.02 35.50 -11.32
N PHE A 132 21.89 34.74 -11.96
CA PHE A 132 23.34 35.00 -11.99
C PHE A 132 23.79 36.00 -13.07
N ASN A 133 22.87 36.43 -13.93
CA ASN A 133 23.19 37.24 -15.13
C ASN A 133 24.20 36.54 -16.04
N GLY A 134 24.00 35.27 -16.30
CA GLY A 134 24.85 34.42 -17.12
C GLY A 134 25.24 33.09 -16.43
N GLY A 135 26.29 32.47 -16.91
CA GLY A 135 26.73 31.18 -16.38
C GLY A 135 25.92 29.98 -16.92
N ASP A 136 26.06 28.86 -16.28
CA ASP A 136 25.37 27.62 -16.63
C ASP A 136 25.14 26.73 -15.40
N ALA A 137 24.05 25.96 -15.38
CA ALA A 137 23.75 25.02 -14.31
C ALA A 137 23.06 23.80 -14.86
N GLN A 138 23.35 22.66 -14.27
CA GLN A 138 22.84 21.36 -14.73
C GLN A 138 22.51 20.48 -13.53
N LEU A 139 21.48 19.63 -13.72
CA LEU A 139 21.08 18.58 -12.78
C LEU A 139 21.40 17.22 -13.40
N PHE A 140 21.95 16.32 -12.60
CA PHE A 140 22.27 14.96 -13.00
C PHE A 140 21.70 13.97 -11.99
N LEU A 141 21.20 12.85 -12.49
CA LEU A 141 20.91 11.68 -11.66
C LEU A 141 22.22 10.92 -11.44
N ILE A 142 22.49 10.51 -10.21
CA ILE A 142 23.70 9.73 -9.88
C ILE A 142 23.53 8.30 -10.41
N ASP A 143 22.31 7.75 -10.33
CA ASP A 143 21.96 6.44 -10.88
C ASP A 143 20.79 6.59 -11.86
N GLU A 144 21.07 6.44 -13.13
CA GLU A 144 20.07 6.47 -14.21
C GLU A 144 19.24 5.19 -14.29
N GLN A 145 19.72 4.07 -13.72
CA GLN A 145 18.99 2.80 -13.77
C GLN A 145 17.82 2.80 -12.80
N ASP A 146 18.02 3.39 -11.62
CA ASP A 146 16.95 3.56 -10.62
C ASP A 146 16.71 5.04 -10.26
N PRO A 147 16.03 5.79 -11.13
CA PRO A 147 15.81 7.22 -10.95
C PRO A 147 14.97 7.60 -9.72
N LEU A 148 14.14 6.67 -9.20
CA LEU A 148 13.29 6.95 -8.05
C LEU A 148 14.05 6.94 -6.72
N GLU A 149 15.11 6.14 -6.64
CA GLU A 149 15.99 6.05 -5.47
C GLU A 149 17.32 6.80 -5.68
N SER A 150 17.53 7.34 -6.88
CA SER A 150 18.76 8.06 -7.25
C SER A 150 18.90 9.37 -6.48
N GLY A 151 20.12 9.69 -6.07
CA GLY A 151 20.50 11.05 -5.69
C GLY A 151 20.54 11.98 -6.90
N ILE A 152 20.40 13.29 -6.66
CA ILE A 152 20.52 14.34 -7.68
C ILE A 152 21.78 15.15 -7.38
N GLU A 153 22.67 15.25 -8.37
CA GLU A 153 23.85 16.10 -8.30
C GLU A 153 23.60 17.43 -9.02
N ILE A 154 24.03 18.53 -8.39
CA ILE A 154 23.88 19.88 -8.90
C ILE A 154 25.27 20.41 -9.27
N ILE A 155 25.47 20.68 -10.55
CA ILE A 155 26.72 21.24 -11.06
C ILE A 155 26.44 22.63 -11.62
N CYS A 156 27.20 23.63 -11.15
CA CYS A 156 27.00 25.02 -11.51
C CYS A 156 28.29 25.66 -12.00
N ARG A 157 28.13 26.59 -12.93
CA ARG A 157 29.21 27.46 -13.43
C ARG A 157 28.77 28.93 -13.37
N PRO A 158 28.92 29.62 -12.21
CA PRO A 158 28.69 31.05 -12.15
C PRO A 158 29.58 31.82 -13.16
N PRO A 159 29.17 33.05 -13.53
CA PRO A 159 29.98 33.88 -14.44
C PRO A 159 31.41 34.05 -13.93
N GLY A 160 32.39 33.87 -14.82
CA GLY A 160 33.82 34.00 -14.48
C GLY A 160 34.44 32.82 -13.71
N LYS A 161 33.67 31.76 -13.40
CA LYS A 161 34.16 30.60 -12.67
C LYS A 161 34.14 29.33 -13.52
N LYS A 162 34.89 28.30 -13.07
CA LYS A 162 34.85 26.96 -13.68
C LYS A 162 33.62 26.21 -13.25
N LEU A 163 33.26 25.19 -14.03
CA LEU A 163 32.18 24.26 -13.67
C LEU A 163 32.57 23.50 -12.40
N GLN A 164 31.70 23.49 -11.40
CA GLN A 164 31.97 22.86 -10.11
C GLN A 164 30.67 22.44 -9.42
N ASN A 165 30.79 21.51 -8.46
CA ASN A 165 29.66 21.08 -7.65
C ASN A 165 29.15 22.25 -6.79
N VAL A 166 27.83 22.32 -6.59
CA VAL A 166 27.17 23.36 -5.77
C VAL A 166 27.78 23.46 -4.36
N LEU A 167 28.29 22.36 -3.82
CA LEU A 167 28.92 22.32 -2.50
C LEU A 167 30.20 23.18 -2.40
N LEU A 168 30.84 23.45 -3.53
CA LEU A 168 32.07 24.26 -3.62
C LEU A 168 31.81 25.75 -3.87
N LEU A 169 30.56 26.16 -4.03
CA LEU A 169 30.17 27.56 -4.20
C LEU A 169 30.23 28.33 -2.87
N SER A 170 30.30 29.67 -2.97
CA SER A 170 30.17 30.55 -1.81
C SER A 170 28.75 30.50 -1.22
N GLY A 171 28.55 30.92 0.02
CA GLY A 171 27.26 30.89 0.70
C GLY A 171 26.13 31.57 -0.09
N GLY A 172 26.34 32.79 -0.55
CA GLY A 172 25.37 33.53 -1.38
C GLY A 172 25.10 32.88 -2.73
N GLU A 173 26.13 32.29 -3.38
CA GLU A 173 25.95 31.57 -4.62
C GLU A 173 25.18 30.26 -4.43
N LYS A 174 25.38 29.55 -3.31
CA LYS A 174 24.58 28.39 -2.93
C LYS A 174 23.11 28.75 -2.77
N SER A 175 22.84 29.84 -2.01
CA SER A 175 21.47 30.31 -1.78
C SER A 175 20.81 30.73 -3.09
N LEU A 176 21.51 31.46 -3.95
CA LEU A 176 20.98 31.86 -5.24
C LEU A 176 20.72 30.66 -6.18
N SER A 177 21.57 29.63 -6.15
CA SER A 177 21.37 28.40 -6.90
C SER A 177 20.16 27.61 -6.36
N ALA A 178 19.98 27.57 -5.04
CA ALA A 178 18.79 26.94 -4.43
C ALA A 178 17.50 27.66 -4.84
N ILE A 179 17.52 29.00 -4.85
CA ILE A 179 16.39 29.83 -5.30
C ILE A 179 16.07 29.54 -6.78
N ALA A 180 17.11 29.44 -7.63
CA ALA A 180 16.92 29.07 -9.04
C ALA A 180 16.23 27.73 -9.20
N LEU A 181 16.60 26.75 -8.38
CA LEU A 181 15.97 25.42 -8.39
C LEU A 181 14.51 25.46 -7.91
N ILE A 182 14.23 26.20 -6.83
CA ILE A 182 12.87 26.39 -6.33
C ILE A 182 11.98 26.99 -7.42
N PHE A 183 12.45 28.06 -8.09
CA PHE A 183 11.68 28.67 -9.19
C PHE A 183 11.51 27.75 -10.39
N ALA A 184 12.50 26.95 -10.72
CA ALA A 184 12.39 25.95 -11.76
C ALA A 184 11.31 24.91 -11.46
N ILE A 185 11.28 24.37 -10.23
CA ILE A 185 10.25 23.43 -9.78
C ILE A 185 8.88 24.11 -9.81
N PHE A 186 8.79 25.35 -9.30
CA PHE A 186 7.55 26.11 -9.28
C PHE A 186 7.02 26.41 -10.69
N LYS A 187 7.90 26.66 -11.66
CA LYS A 187 7.53 26.87 -13.06
C LYS A 187 6.94 25.62 -13.70
N VAL A 188 7.52 24.46 -13.41
CA VAL A 188 7.08 23.17 -13.97
C VAL A 188 5.78 22.68 -13.32
N LYS A 189 5.64 22.93 -12.00
CA LYS A 189 4.43 22.61 -11.21
C LYS A 189 4.02 23.80 -10.35
N PRO A 190 3.31 24.76 -10.92
CA PRO A 190 2.87 25.95 -10.17
C PRO A 190 1.90 25.58 -9.07
N SER A 191 2.02 26.26 -7.92
CA SER A 191 1.08 26.20 -6.81
C SER A 191 0.26 27.50 -6.76
N PRO A 192 -0.99 27.45 -6.32
CA PRO A 192 -1.81 28.67 -6.20
C PRO A 192 -1.24 29.67 -5.19
N PHE A 193 -0.46 29.22 -4.21
CA PHE A 193 0.25 30.08 -3.27
C PHE A 193 1.62 29.48 -2.90
N CYS A 194 2.55 30.35 -2.48
CA CYS A 194 3.88 29.96 -2.03
C CYS A 194 4.30 30.85 -0.84
N VAL A 195 4.84 30.21 0.21
CA VAL A 195 5.40 30.92 1.39
C VAL A 195 6.91 30.83 1.31
N LEU A 196 7.58 31.98 1.36
CA LEU A 196 9.03 32.10 1.33
C LEU A 196 9.49 32.76 2.63
N ASP A 197 10.31 32.07 3.41
CA ASP A 197 10.78 32.52 4.70
C ASP A 197 12.27 32.84 4.66
N GLU A 198 12.61 34.14 4.80
CA GLU A 198 13.97 34.71 4.83
C GLU A 198 14.94 34.20 3.73
N ILE A 199 14.43 33.80 2.56
CA ILE A 199 15.27 33.24 1.50
C ILE A 199 16.22 34.27 0.85
N ASP A 200 15.93 35.55 1.01
CA ASP A 200 16.71 36.68 0.51
C ASP A 200 17.82 37.19 1.47
N ALA A 201 17.87 36.61 2.70
CA ALA A 201 18.84 37.08 3.72
C ALA A 201 20.31 36.91 3.30
N ALA A 202 20.62 35.88 2.48
CA ALA A 202 21.98 35.61 2.00
C ALA A 202 22.32 36.26 0.64
N LEU A 203 21.39 37.07 0.08
CA LEU A 203 21.56 37.68 -1.23
C LEU A 203 22.15 39.09 -1.11
N ASP A 204 23.02 39.42 -2.06
CA ASP A 204 23.46 40.82 -2.25
C ASP A 204 22.37 41.68 -2.91
N GLU A 205 22.54 42.98 -2.90
CA GLU A 205 21.57 43.93 -3.42
C GLU A 205 21.21 43.73 -4.89
N ALA A 206 22.17 43.36 -5.73
CA ALA A 206 21.94 43.10 -7.16
C ALA A 206 21.12 41.84 -7.37
N ASN A 207 21.38 40.79 -6.57
CA ASN A 207 20.65 39.52 -6.64
C ASN A 207 19.24 39.66 -6.07
N ILE A 208 19.02 40.49 -5.03
CA ILE A 208 17.68 40.81 -4.51
C ILE A 208 16.81 41.46 -5.60
N TYR A 209 17.35 42.38 -6.37
CA TYR A 209 16.60 43.02 -7.45
C TYR A 209 16.15 41.95 -8.51
N ARG A 210 17.05 41.02 -8.90
CA ARG A 210 16.71 39.96 -9.87
C ARG A 210 15.69 38.98 -9.27
N PHE A 211 15.86 38.62 -8.00
CA PHE A 211 14.91 37.79 -7.25
C PHE A 211 13.52 38.42 -7.22
N ALA A 212 13.41 39.70 -6.85
CA ALA A 212 12.14 40.39 -6.82
C ALA A 212 11.45 40.46 -8.19
N ARG A 213 12.23 40.66 -9.25
CA ARG A 213 11.72 40.63 -10.62
C ARG A 213 11.12 39.26 -11.01
N VAL A 214 11.79 38.20 -10.64
CA VAL A 214 11.25 36.82 -10.90
C VAL A 214 9.98 36.60 -10.08
N LEU A 215 9.94 37.03 -8.81
CA LEU A 215 8.72 36.93 -8.01
C LEU A 215 7.55 37.67 -8.64
N GLN A 216 7.77 38.90 -9.14
CA GLN A 216 6.71 39.65 -9.83
C GLN A 216 6.19 38.97 -11.06
N GLU A 217 7.02 38.22 -11.80
CA GLU A 217 6.58 37.42 -12.93
C GLU A 217 5.63 36.31 -12.49
N PHE A 218 5.97 35.57 -11.43
CA PHE A 218 5.15 34.49 -10.87
C PHE A 218 3.90 35.00 -10.14
N ALA A 219 3.94 36.20 -9.56
CA ALA A 219 2.82 36.79 -8.83
C ALA A 219 1.60 37.09 -9.71
N ARG A 220 1.72 37.01 -11.05
CA ARG A 220 0.60 37.15 -11.97
C ARG A 220 -0.38 35.97 -11.87
N ASP A 221 0.14 34.77 -11.59
CA ASP A 221 -0.62 33.52 -11.62
C ASP A 221 -0.71 32.85 -10.23
N SER A 222 0.05 33.32 -9.25
CA SER A 222 0.17 32.72 -7.91
C SER A 222 0.35 33.74 -6.83
N GLN A 223 -0.16 33.48 -5.63
CA GLN A 223 0.05 34.34 -4.46
C GLN A 223 1.35 34.01 -3.76
N PHE A 224 2.20 35.00 -3.56
CA PHE A 224 3.44 34.88 -2.76
C PHE A 224 3.29 35.55 -1.40
N ILE A 225 3.63 34.81 -0.36
CA ILE A 225 3.76 35.33 1.02
C ILE A 225 5.26 35.27 1.35
N VAL A 226 5.89 36.43 1.45
CA VAL A 226 7.32 36.52 1.69
C VAL A 226 7.58 37.10 3.09
N ILE A 227 8.22 36.34 3.95
CA ILE A 227 8.69 36.74 5.25
C ILE A 227 10.13 37.28 5.04
N THR A 228 10.37 38.53 5.30
CA THR A 228 11.67 39.15 5.08
C THR A 228 11.85 40.41 5.94
N HIS A 229 13.09 40.75 6.23
CA HIS A 229 13.49 42.04 6.82
C HIS A 229 14.17 42.95 5.79
N ASN A 230 14.27 42.52 4.53
CA ASN A 230 14.95 43.26 3.48
C ASN A 230 14.04 44.32 2.87
N LYS A 231 14.44 45.61 3.02
CA LYS A 231 13.67 46.76 2.54
C LYS A 231 13.39 46.72 1.04
N ARG A 232 14.29 46.16 0.22
CA ARG A 232 14.11 46.09 -1.23
C ARG A 232 13.08 45.03 -1.63
N THR A 233 13.06 43.92 -0.94
CA THR A 233 12.01 42.89 -1.14
C THR A 233 10.65 43.46 -0.73
N ILE A 234 10.57 44.14 0.42
CA ILE A 234 9.35 44.77 0.90
C ILE A 234 8.83 45.83 -0.10
N ALA A 235 9.73 46.67 -0.66
CA ALA A 235 9.32 47.71 -1.62
C ALA A 235 8.71 47.15 -2.93
N ASN A 236 8.90 45.88 -3.23
CA ASN A 236 8.34 45.21 -4.39
C ASN A 236 7.03 44.45 -4.09
N ALA A 237 6.56 44.47 -2.83
CA ALA A 237 5.32 43.84 -2.43
C ALA A 237 4.10 44.71 -2.76
N ASP A 238 2.93 44.12 -2.98
CA ASP A 238 1.67 44.84 -3.14
C ASP A 238 1.07 45.21 -1.78
N VAL A 239 1.26 44.36 -0.77
CA VAL A 239 0.76 44.51 0.60
C VAL A 239 1.86 44.11 1.59
N MET A 240 2.05 44.88 2.63
CA MET A 240 2.94 44.57 3.73
C MET A 240 2.14 44.37 5.01
N TYR A 241 2.46 43.28 5.72
CA TYR A 241 1.99 43.02 7.07
C TYR A 241 3.15 43.16 8.05
N GLY A 242 3.14 44.22 8.85
CA GLY A 242 4.09 44.42 9.92
C GLY A 242 3.61 43.74 11.20
N ILE A 243 4.51 43.01 11.85
CA ILE A 243 4.23 42.41 13.16
C ILE A 243 4.96 43.28 14.20
N THR A 244 4.20 43.92 15.07
CA THR A 244 4.73 44.77 16.15
C THR A 244 4.26 44.26 17.51
N MET A 245 4.88 44.75 18.57
CA MET A 245 4.57 44.39 19.95
C MET A 245 4.50 45.71 20.77
N GLU A 246 3.29 46.24 20.89
CA GLU A 246 3.04 47.44 21.70
C GLU A 246 3.01 47.10 23.20
N GLU A 247 2.45 45.92 23.52
CA GLU A 247 2.45 45.38 24.88
C GLU A 247 3.38 44.17 24.93
N SER A 248 4.16 44.02 26.00
CA SER A 248 5.10 42.91 26.14
C SER A 248 4.40 41.56 26.05
N GLY A 249 4.78 40.69 25.09
CA GLY A 249 4.23 39.38 24.87
C GLY A 249 2.96 39.34 23.99
N VAL A 250 2.43 40.48 23.52
CA VAL A 250 1.25 40.54 22.66
C VAL A 250 1.62 41.08 21.29
N SER A 251 1.53 40.25 20.26
CA SER A 251 1.78 40.62 18.86
C SER A 251 0.57 41.36 18.28
N LYS A 252 0.82 42.48 17.58
CA LYS A 252 -0.17 43.24 16.84
C LYS A 252 0.19 43.27 15.36
N ILE A 253 -0.80 43.09 14.50
CA ILE A 253 -0.63 43.11 13.05
C ILE A 253 -1.00 44.52 12.55
N VAL A 254 -0.10 45.10 11.76
CA VAL A 254 -0.34 46.35 11.04
C VAL A 254 -0.21 46.10 9.55
N SER A 255 -1.24 46.40 8.77
CA SER A 255 -1.21 46.21 7.31
C SER A 255 -1.05 47.55 6.57
N VAL A 256 -0.26 47.50 5.52
CA VAL A 256 -0.06 48.65 4.61
C VAL A 256 -0.19 48.12 3.17
N LYS A 257 -1.10 48.72 2.40
CA LYS A 257 -1.24 48.46 0.98
C LYS A 257 -0.49 49.54 0.20
N PHE A 258 0.46 49.11 -0.65
CA PHE A 258 1.17 50.05 -1.50
C PHE A 258 0.33 50.39 -2.74
N ALA A 259 0.10 51.71 -2.99
CA ALA A 259 -0.54 52.12 -4.23
C ALA A 259 0.48 51.97 -5.38
N LYS A 260 0.15 51.16 -6.40
CA LYS A 260 0.89 51.17 -7.67
C LYS A 260 0.46 52.42 -8.43
N ASP A 261 1.37 53.44 -8.54
CA ASP A 261 1.14 54.54 -9.44
C ASP A 261 1.09 54.01 -10.88
N SER A 262 -0.13 53.93 -11.41
CA SER A 262 -0.32 53.90 -12.83
C SER A 262 -0.15 55.34 -13.37
N GLU A 263 1.06 55.67 -13.78
CA GLU A 263 1.52 56.81 -14.58
C GLU A 263 2.74 57.48 -13.97
N GLU A 264 3.92 57.24 -14.56
CA GLU A 264 5.06 58.13 -14.44
C GLU A 264 4.68 59.49 -14.99
N LYS A 265 4.40 60.46 -14.09
CA LYS A 265 4.71 61.86 -14.18
C LYS A 265 4.38 62.58 -12.88
N ASP A 266 5.42 63.14 -12.27
CA ASP A 266 5.37 64.21 -11.27
C ASP A 266 4.41 64.06 -10.08
N ARG A 267 4.84 63.36 -9.01
CA ARG A 267 4.37 63.67 -7.64
C ARG A 267 5.34 63.21 -6.57
N GLN A 268 5.55 64.08 -5.60
CA GLN A 268 6.21 63.80 -4.32
C GLN A 268 5.55 62.64 -3.57
N PRO A 269 6.25 61.95 -2.66
CA PRO A 269 5.72 60.78 -1.98
C PRO A 269 4.45 61.12 -1.19
N SER A 270 3.32 60.55 -1.62
CA SER A 270 2.06 60.66 -0.89
C SER A 270 2.06 59.69 0.31
N ALA A 271 1.57 60.18 1.43
CA ALA A 271 1.52 59.47 2.70
C ALA A 271 0.72 58.14 2.57
N ALA A 272 1.32 57.06 3.08
CA ALA A 272 0.68 55.74 3.16
C ALA A 272 -0.56 55.80 4.10
N VAL A 273 -1.68 55.31 3.65
CA VAL A 273 -2.87 55.12 4.48
C VAL A 273 -2.64 53.88 5.37
N VAL A 274 -2.56 54.09 6.67
CA VAL A 274 -2.44 53.05 7.67
C VAL A 274 -3.84 52.71 8.17
N GLU A 275 -4.36 51.56 7.78
CA GLU A 275 -5.56 50.99 8.41
C GLU A 275 -5.15 49.97 9.49
N ALA A 276 -5.54 50.26 10.73
CA ALA A 276 -5.39 49.30 11.84
C ALA A 276 -6.59 48.37 11.87
N VAL A 277 -6.33 47.07 11.81
CA VAL A 277 -7.32 45.98 11.99
C VAL A 277 -7.27 45.49 13.42
#